data_1040691144965173237374cc776684de
#
_entry.id   1040691144965173237374cc776684de
#
_cell.length_a   1.000
_cell.length_b   1.000
_cell.length_c   1.000
_cell.angle_alpha   90.00
_cell.angle_beta   90.00
_cell.angle_gamma   90.00
#
_symmetry.space_group_name_H-M   'P 1'
#
loop_
_entity.id
_entity.type
_entity.pdbx_description
1 polymer ?
#
loop_
_entity_poly.entity_id
_entity_poly.type
_entity_poly.pdbx_seq_one_letter_code
_entity_poly.pdbx_strand_id
1 'polypeptide(L)'
;IEQARAEVAGCERAIIAACGVRPRILRPPGGHINNQLKVWLNREFGYSTIMWAVDPEDWKRPGSGVVAQRIINDTDAGEIVLAHDIHGPTIAAMPRALDGLLSKGYRFVTVSQLIALERRDLANDESSKELNYPSVSSEESLAAFSN
;
A
#
# COMPACT_ATOMS: atom_id res chain seq x y z
N ILE A 1 18.69 -15.80 -2.06
CA ILE A 1 17.38 -16.27 -1.57
C ILE A 1 17.50 -16.92 -0.19
N GLU A 2 18.42 -17.83 0.05
CA GLU A 2 18.56 -18.50 1.37
C GLU A 2 18.80 -17.52 2.52
N GLN A 3 19.66 -16.53 2.36
CA GLN A 3 19.86 -15.49 3.36
C GLN A 3 18.58 -14.69 3.58
N ALA A 4 17.89 -14.26 2.52
CA ALA A 4 16.63 -13.52 2.62
C ALA A 4 15.55 -14.37 3.32
N ARG A 5 15.52 -15.67 3.08
CA ARG A 5 14.63 -16.61 3.76
C ARG A 5 14.88 -16.65 5.28
N ALA A 6 16.13 -16.75 5.68
CA ALA A 6 16.51 -16.80 7.09
C ALA A 6 16.11 -15.49 7.81
N GLU A 7 16.37 -14.34 7.19
CA GLU A 7 16.02 -13.01 7.71
C GLU A 7 14.50 -12.82 7.86
N VAL A 8 13.76 -13.11 6.81
CA VAL A 8 12.27 -12.97 6.82
C VAL A 8 11.65 -13.92 7.84
N ALA A 9 12.06 -15.20 7.84
CA ALA A 9 11.56 -16.17 8.81
C ALA A 9 11.96 -15.82 10.25
N GLY A 10 13.15 -15.26 10.47
CA GLY A 10 13.59 -14.79 11.77
C GLY A 10 12.74 -13.64 12.28
N CYS A 11 12.49 -12.64 11.44
CA CYS A 11 11.63 -11.51 11.75
C CYS A 11 10.18 -11.94 12.02
N GLU A 12 9.62 -12.83 11.19
CA GLU A 12 8.26 -13.38 11.38
C GLU A 12 8.13 -14.07 12.74
N ARG A 13 9.08 -14.93 13.10
CA ARG A 13 9.06 -15.61 14.41
C ARG A 13 9.13 -14.62 15.56
N ALA A 14 9.96 -13.59 15.47
CA ALA A 14 10.08 -12.57 16.50
C ALA A 14 8.77 -11.79 16.70
N ILE A 15 8.10 -11.41 15.61
CA ILE A 15 6.81 -10.72 15.65
C ILE A 15 5.75 -11.64 16.27
N ILE A 16 5.64 -12.87 15.82
CA ILE A 16 4.67 -13.83 16.38
C ILE A 16 4.92 -14.06 17.87
N ALA A 17 6.18 -14.20 18.28
CA ALA A 17 6.52 -14.35 19.69
C ALA A 17 6.15 -13.12 20.54
N ALA A 18 6.25 -11.92 19.98
CA ALA A 18 5.95 -10.67 20.67
C ALA A 18 4.45 -10.37 20.80
N CYS A 19 3.66 -10.64 19.76
CA CYS A 19 2.26 -10.22 19.73
C CYS A 19 1.25 -11.32 19.34
N GLY A 20 1.70 -12.54 19.08
CA GLY A 20 0.82 -13.68 18.72
C GLY A 20 0.21 -13.59 17.31
N VAL A 21 0.55 -12.57 16.52
CA VAL A 21 -0.03 -12.31 15.22
C VAL A 21 0.99 -12.50 14.12
N ARG A 22 0.64 -13.29 13.10
CA ARG A 22 1.47 -13.45 11.91
C ARG A 22 1.31 -12.24 10.98
N PRO A 23 2.42 -11.55 10.62
CA PRO A 23 2.34 -10.44 9.67
C PRO A 23 1.92 -10.90 8.27
N ARG A 24 1.26 -10.01 7.52
CA ARG A 24 0.77 -10.27 6.15
C ARG A 24 1.36 -9.30 5.13
N ILE A 25 2.00 -8.27 5.59
CA ILE A 25 2.61 -7.23 4.77
C ILE A 25 4.08 -7.08 5.14
N LEU A 26 4.90 -6.73 4.15
CA LEU A 26 6.33 -6.50 4.31
C LEU A 26 6.74 -5.26 3.53
N ARG A 27 7.42 -4.34 4.18
CA ARG A 27 8.12 -3.24 3.52
C ARG A 27 9.60 -3.61 3.39
N PRO A 28 10.15 -3.68 2.16
CA PRO A 28 11.56 -4.03 1.98
C PRO A 28 12.46 -2.93 2.56
N PRO A 29 13.53 -3.30 3.28
CA PRO A 29 14.51 -2.35 3.78
C PRO A 29 15.08 -1.50 2.63
N GLY A 30 15.13 -0.16 2.83
CA GLY A 30 15.59 0.78 1.82
C GLY A 30 14.78 0.82 0.51
N GLY A 31 13.62 0.15 0.44
CA GLY A 31 12.83 0.06 -0.78
C GLY A 31 13.41 -0.86 -1.86
N HIS A 32 14.50 -1.57 -1.56
CA HIS A 32 15.20 -2.41 -2.55
C HIS A 32 14.54 -3.76 -2.70
N ILE A 33 13.76 -3.92 -3.76
CA ILE A 33 13.13 -5.18 -4.12
C ILE A 33 12.91 -5.29 -5.63
N ASN A 34 13.18 -6.46 -6.19
CA ASN A 34 12.86 -6.78 -7.57
C ASN A 34 11.61 -7.67 -7.67
N ASN A 35 11.06 -7.83 -8.87
CA ASN A 35 9.84 -8.61 -9.09
C ASN A 35 9.99 -10.09 -8.71
N GLN A 36 11.17 -10.67 -8.93
CA GLN A 36 11.44 -12.07 -8.56
C GLN A 36 11.34 -12.27 -7.05
N LEU A 37 11.91 -11.36 -6.27
CA LEU A 37 11.86 -11.40 -4.81
C LEU A 37 10.43 -11.12 -4.28
N LYS A 38 9.68 -10.22 -4.91
CA LYS A 38 8.25 -9.99 -4.56
C LYS A 38 7.42 -11.26 -4.74
N VAL A 39 7.56 -11.92 -5.90
CA VAL A 39 6.84 -13.16 -6.20
C VAL A 39 7.23 -14.27 -5.23
N TRP A 40 8.52 -14.40 -4.93
CA TRP A 40 9.01 -15.38 -3.97
C TRP A 40 8.47 -15.13 -2.55
N LEU A 41 8.50 -13.90 -2.04
CA LEU A 41 7.96 -13.53 -0.73
C LEU A 41 6.46 -13.85 -0.62
N ASN A 42 5.72 -13.57 -1.67
CA ASN A 42 4.30 -13.87 -1.70
C ASN A 42 4.02 -15.38 -1.70
N ARG A 43 4.73 -16.15 -2.55
CA ARG A 43 4.52 -17.61 -2.66
C ARG A 43 4.95 -18.37 -1.42
N GLU A 44 6.07 -18.00 -0.82
CA GLU A 44 6.65 -18.73 0.30
C GLU A 44 6.08 -18.30 1.65
N PHE A 45 5.87 -17.00 1.86
CA PHE A 45 5.43 -16.44 3.14
C PHE A 45 4.02 -15.87 3.12
N GLY A 46 3.41 -15.70 1.95
CA GLY A 46 2.11 -15.05 1.81
C GLY A 46 2.14 -13.53 2.04
N TYR A 47 3.32 -12.90 1.94
CA TYR A 47 3.46 -11.47 2.13
C TYR A 47 3.04 -10.66 0.89
N SER A 48 2.28 -9.59 1.14
CA SER A 48 2.16 -8.47 0.20
C SER A 48 3.27 -7.48 0.46
N THR A 49 4.01 -7.12 -0.59
CA THR A 49 5.07 -6.12 -0.51
C THR A 49 4.48 -4.73 -0.59
N ILE A 50 4.76 -3.90 0.40
CA ILE A 50 4.24 -2.54 0.52
C ILE A 50 5.37 -1.54 0.24
N MET A 51 5.08 -0.60 -0.64
CA MET A 51 5.90 0.57 -0.90
C MET A 51 5.16 1.82 -0.41
N TRP A 52 5.65 3.00 -0.75
CA TRP A 52 5.07 4.28 -0.37
C TRP A 52 4.93 5.19 -1.60
N ALA A 53 4.03 6.13 -1.52
CA ALA A 53 3.86 7.18 -2.52
C ALA A 53 4.58 8.47 -2.10
N VAL A 54 4.56 8.78 -0.80
CA VAL A 54 5.14 10.00 -0.25
C VAL A 54 6.38 9.68 0.58
N ASP A 55 7.53 10.24 0.18
CA ASP A 55 8.79 10.19 0.93
C ASP A 55 9.20 11.61 1.34
N PRO A 56 8.98 12.02 2.59
CA PRO A 56 9.39 13.34 3.09
C PRO A 56 10.91 13.45 3.27
N GLU A 57 11.67 12.41 2.95
CA GLU A 57 13.13 12.32 3.10
C GLU A 57 13.60 12.64 4.53
N ASP A 58 12.86 12.20 5.52
CA ASP A 58 13.14 12.44 6.93
C ASP A 58 14.47 11.84 7.38
N TRP A 59 14.91 10.77 6.73
CA TRP A 59 16.19 10.11 6.90
C TRP A 59 17.40 11.04 6.54
N LYS A 60 17.18 12.06 5.71
CA LYS A 60 18.17 13.12 5.46
C LYS A 60 18.26 14.16 6.59
N ARG A 61 17.38 14.08 7.59
CA ARG A 61 17.29 14.97 8.75
C ARG A 61 17.15 16.46 8.40
N PRO A 62 16.22 16.85 7.52
CA PRO A 62 16.05 18.25 7.10
C PRO A 62 15.42 19.14 8.18
N GLY A 63 15.07 18.59 9.33
CA GLY A 63 14.38 19.25 10.43
C GLY A 63 12.87 19.00 10.44
N SER A 64 12.26 19.08 11.63
CA SER A 64 10.85 18.72 11.85
C SER A 64 9.86 19.54 11.05
N GLY A 65 10.13 20.85 10.89
CA GLY A 65 9.27 21.74 10.10
C GLY A 65 9.22 21.36 8.62
N VAL A 66 10.35 20.97 8.04
CA VAL A 66 10.44 20.53 6.63
C VAL A 66 9.74 19.19 6.43
N VAL A 67 9.98 18.25 7.32
CA VAL A 67 9.32 16.91 7.26
C VAL A 67 7.81 17.07 7.33
N ALA A 68 7.29 17.83 8.31
CA ALA A 68 5.85 18.05 8.43
C ALA A 68 5.27 18.72 7.18
N GLN A 69 5.95 19.74 6.64
CA GLN A 69 5.46 20.48 5.47
C GLN A 69 5.40 19.59 4.22
N ARG A 70 6.42 18.75 3.99
CA ARG A 70 6.42 17.79 2.86
C ARG A 70 5.28 16.81 3.00
N ILE A 71 5.10 16.19 4.18
CA ILE A 71 3.97 15.28 4.41
C ILE A 71 2.63 15.94 4.12
N ILE A 72 2.41 17.16 4.62
CA ILE A 72 1.14 17.89 4.42
C ILE A 72 0.91 18.24 2.95
N ASN A 73 1.96 18.67 2.23
CA ASN A 73 1.81 19.14 0.86
C ASN A 73 1.70 18.01 -0.16
N ASP A 74 2.48 16.96 0.03
CA ASP A 74 2.73 15.96 -0.99
C ASP A 74 1.80 14.74 -0.85
N THR A 75 0.96 14.69 0.21
CA THR A 75 0.04 13.57 0.44
C THR A 75 -1.31 13.82 -0.19
N ASP A 76 -1.74 12.87 -1.01
CA ASP A 76 -3.10 12.75 -1.55
C ASP A 76 -3.87 11.57 -0.91
N ALA A 77 -5.19 11.51 -1.21
CA ALA A 77 -6.04 10.46 -0.68
C ALA A 77 -5.64 9.08 -1.24
N GLY A 78 -5.61 8.07 -0.37
CA GLY A 78 -5.22 6.72 -0.76
C GLY A 78 -3.72 6.44 -0.72
N GLU A 79 -2.90 7.41 -0.34
CA GLU A 79 -1.46 7.27 -0.35
C GLU A 79 -0.88 6.76 0.98
N ILE A 80 0.28 6.11 0.86
CA ILE A 80 1.09 5.64 1.98
C ILE A 80 2.29 6.57 2.13
N VAL A 81 2.43 7.15 3.31
CA VAL A 81 3.56 8.01 3.68
C VAL A 81 4.64 7.21 4.38
N LEU A 82 5.89 7.37 3.96
CA LEU A 82 7.07 6.83 4.65
C LEU A 82 7.50 7.78 5.76
N ALA A 83 7.78 7.26 6.95
CA ALA A 83 8.43 8.01 8.03
C ALA A 83 9.17 7.06 8.96
N HIS A 84 10.24 7.55 9.62
CA HIS A 84 11.12 6.75 10.46
C HIS A 84 11.10 7.25 11.91
N ASP A 85 10.63 6.41 12.83
CA ASP A 85 10.54 6.71 14.27
C ASP A 85 11.89 6.72 15.00
N ILE A 86 12.97 6.30 14.34
CA ILE A 86 14.34 6.36 14.87
C ILE A 86 14.95 7.76 14.82
N HIS A 87 14.29 8.74 14.20
CA HIS A 87 14.76 10.11 14.07
C HIS A 87 13.93 11.07 14.91
N GLY A 88 14.55 11.69 15.93
CA GLY A 88 13.89 12.68 16.79
C GLY A 88 13.17 13.81 16.04
N PRO A 89 13.76 14.43 14.99
CA PRO A 89 13.06 15.41 14.17
C PRO A 89 11.81 14.88 13.46
N THR A 90 11.79 13.62 13.05
CA THR A 90 10.61 12.98 12.45
C THR A 90 9.49 12.85 13.49
N ILE A 91 9.82 12.36 14.70
CA ILE A 91 8.86 12.27 15.79
C ILE A 91 8.27 13.65 16.12
N ALA A 92 9.14 14.68 16.21
CA ALA A 92 8.71 16.05 16.47
C ALA A 92 7.86 16.67 15.34
N ALA A 93 7.96 16.17 14.12
CA ALA A 93 7.15 16.58 12.98
C ALA A 93 5.71 16.03 13.01
N MET A 94 5.51 14.85 13.60
CA MET A 94 4.26 14.09 13.49
C MET A 94 3.02 14.85 13.99
N PRO A 95 3.00 15.53 15.15
CA PRO A 95 1.80 16.24 15.57
C PRO A 95 1.32 17.24 14.52
N ARG A 96 2.23 18.08 14.00
CA ARG A 96 1.91 19.07 12.96
C ARG A 96 1.48 18.40 11.64
N ALA A 97 2.15 17.32 11.24
CA ALA A 97 1.82 16.62 10.00
C ALA A 97 0.43 15.99 10.08
N LEU A 98 0.11 15.32 11.19
CA LEU A 98 -1.19 14.68 11.41
C LEU A 98 -2.32 15.72 11.48
N ASP A 99 -2.16 16.79 12.26
CA ASP A 99 -3.14 17.87 12.37
C ASP A 99 -3.38 18.55 11.02
N GLY A 100 -2.30 18.76 10.25
CA GLY A 100 -2.39 19.34 8.91
C GLY A 100 -3.19 18.48 7.94
N LEU A 101 -2.98 17.17 7.93
CA LEU A 101 -3.73 16.23 7.09
C LEU A 101 -5.20 16.10 7.56
N LEU A 102 -5.46 16.04 8.88
CA LEU A 102 -6.82 16.06 9.42
C LEU A 102 -7.56 17.33 9.02
N SER A 103 -6.90 18.50 9.05
CA SER A 103 -7.48 19.78 8.63
C SER A 103 -7.83 19.83 7.14
N LYS A 104 -7.14 19.04 6.31
CA LYS A 104 -7.49 18.82 4.89
C LYS A 104 -8.65 17.83 4.70
N GLY A 105 -9.20 17.25 5.76
CA GLY A 105 -10.29 16.27 5.72
C GLY A 105 -9.85 14.82 5.54
N TYR A 106 -8.55 14.52 5.59
CA TYR A 106 -8.08 13.14 5.50
C TYR A 106 -8.39 12.35 6.76
N ARG A 107 -8.54 11.05 6.59
CA ARG A 107 -8.69 10.06 7.67
C ARG A 107 -7.55 9.08 7.61
N PHE A 108 -6.97 8.78 8.77
CA PHE A 108 -5.91 7.79 8.87
C PHE A 108 -6.47 6.39 9.00
N VAL A 109 -5.89 5.49 8.24
CA VAL A 109 -6.22 4.06 8.28
C VAL A 109 -4.92 3.25 8.32
N THR A 110 -4.99 2.00 8.75
CA THR A 110 -3.85 1.10 8.62
C THR A 110 -3.63 0.72 7.14
N VAL A 111 -2.43 0.31 6.78
CA VAL A 111 -2.12 -0.17 5.42
C VAL A 111 -3.05 -1.31 5.01
N SER A 112 -3.35 -2.24 5.92
CA SER A 112 -4.27 -3.34 5.64
C SER A 112 -5.70 -2.87 5.36
N GLN A 113 -6.17 -1.83 6.05
CA GLN A 113 -7.48 -1.22 5.77
C GLN A 113 -7.48 -0.50 4.42
N LEU A 114 -6.41 0.22 4.08
CA LEU A 114 -6.27 0.89 2.79
C LEU A 114 -6.35 -0.10 1.63
N ILE A 115 -5.59 -1.20 1.69
CA ILE A 115 -5.66 -2.27 0.68
C ILE A 115 -7.07 -2.86 0.56
N ALA A 116 -7.78 -3.01 1.68
CA ALA A 116 -9.15 -3.53 1.65
C ALA A 116 -10.14 -2.54 1.01
N LEU A 117 -9.95 -1.24 1.18
CA LEU A 117 -10.75 -0.19 0.52
C LEU A 117 -10.53 -0.20 -0.99
N GLU A 118 -9.28 -0.19 -1.45
CA GLU A 118 -8.93 -0.25 -2.88
C GLU A 118 -9.57 -1.47 -3.59
N ARG A 119 -9.52 -2.65 -2.95
CA ARG A 119 -10.12 -3.86 -3.51
C ARG A 119 -11.64 -3.76 -3.65
N ARG A 120 -12.30 -3.09 -2.71
CA ARG A 120 -13.75 -2.87 -2.77
C ARG A 120 -14.13 -1.91 -3.89
N ASP A 121 -13.35 -0.86 -4.08
CA ASP A 121 -13.59 0.13 -5.12
C ASP A 121 -13.40 -0.48 -6.52
N LEU A 122 -12.35 -1.29 -6.71
CA LEU A 122 -12.12 -2.04 -7.94
C LEU A 122 -13.26 -3.02 -8.23
N ALA A 123 -13.72 -3.79 -7.24
CA ALA A 123 -14.83 -4.72 -7.41
C ALA A 123 -16.14 -4.01 -7.77
N ASN A 124 -16.39 -2.84 -7.19
CA ASN A 124 -17.57 -2.02 -7.52
C ASN A 124 -17.48 -1.43 -8.94
N ASP A 125 -16.30 -1.02 -9.39
CA ASP A 125 -16.07 -0.50 -10.75
C ASP A 125 -16.25 -1.60 -11.81
N GLU A 126 -15.73 -2.82 -11.58
CA GLU A 126 -15.93 -3.97 -12.44
C GLU A 126 -17.41 -4.35 -12.54
N SER A 127 -18.13 -4.41 -11.41
CA SER A 127 -19.57 -4.69 -11.40
C SER A 127 -20.39 -3.63 -12.15
N SER A 128 -19.95 -2.37 -12.08
CA SER A 128 -20.60 -1.26 -12.81
C SER A 128 -20.36 -1.34 -14.32
N LYS A 129 -19.22 -1.86 -14.75
CA LYS A 129 -18.89 -2.06 -16.17
C LYS A 129 -19.65 -3.23 -16.77
N GLU A 130 -19.84 -4.33 -16.04
CA GLU A 130 -20.67 -5.46 -16.50
C GLU A 130 -22.14 -5.10 -16.69
N LEU A 131 -22.69 -4.18 -15.89
CA LEU A 131 -24.07 -3.71 -16.01
C LEU A 131 -24.32 -2.77 -17.21
N ASN A 132 -23.26 -2.25 -17.82
CA ASN A 132 -23.34 -1.33 -18.97
C ASN A 132 -23.02 -1.98 -20.33
N TYR A 133 -22.89 -3.30 -20.42
CA TYR A 133 -22.85 -3.97 -21.72
C TYR A 133 -24.26 -4.00 -22.30
N PRO A 134 -24.51 -3.38 -23.48
CA PRO A 134 -25.80 -3.53 -24.14
C PRO A 134 -25.98 -5.02 -24.47
N SER A 135 -27.08 -5.58 -24.03
CA SER A 135 -27.50 -6.93 -24.43
C SER A 135 -27.59 -6.95 -25.96
N VAL A 136 -26.65 -7.65 -26.59
CA VAL A 136 -26.74 -7.96 -28.02
C VAL A 136 -27.93 -8.90 -28.14
N SER A 137 -29.03 -8.37 -28.67
CA SER A 137 -30.22 -9.15 -28.96
C SER A 137 -29.85 -10.26 -29.94
N SER A 138 -30.23 -11.46 -29.62
CA SER A 138 -29.96 -12.73 -30.31
C SER A 138 -30.69 -12.86 -31.67
N GLU A 139 -31.06 -11.78 -32.31
CA GLU A 139 -31.81 -11.83 -33.58
C GLU A 139 -31.02 -11.45 -34.85
N GLU A 140 -29.79 -10.94 -34.72
CA GLU A 140 -28.98 -10.59 -35.92
C GLU A 140 -27.97 -11.66 -36.39
N SER A 141 -27.90 -12.80 -35.75
CA SER A 141 -26.89 -13.86 -36.10
C SER A 141 -27.39 -14.96 -37.03
N LEU A 142 -28.61 -14.88 -37.55
CA LEU A 142 -29.18 -15.93 -38.43
C LEU A 142 -29.33 -15.50 -39.91
N ALA A 143 -28.95 -14.28 -40.28
CA ALA A 143 -29.11 -13.79 -41.65
C ALA A 143 -27.82 -13.83 -42.53
N ALA A 144 -26.69 -14.31 -42.04
CA ALA A 144 -25.41 -14.27 -42.78
C ALA A 144 -24.92 -15.60 -43.35
N PHE A 145 -25.73 -16.67 -43.33
CA PHE A 145 -25.37 -17.95 -43.94
C PHE A 145 -26.48 -18.46 -44.86
N SER A 146 -26.83 -17.67 -45.89
CA SER A 146 -27.61 -18.15 -47.06
C SER A 146 -27.31 -17.26 -48.25
N ASN A 147 -26.19 -17.52 -48.91
CA ASN A 147 -26.00 -17.37 -50.36
C ASN A 147 -24.62 -17.95 -50.71
#